data_a366bc7616c1f73e060f272b56203fe5
#
_entry.id   a366bc7616c1f73e060f272b56203fe5
#
_cell.length_a   1.000
_cell.length_b   1.000
_cell.length_c   1.000
_cell.angle_alpha   90.00
_cell.angle_beta   90.00
_cell.angle_gamma   90.00
#
_symmetry.space_group_name_H-M   'P 1'
#
loop_
_entity.id
_entity.type
_entity.pdbx_description
1 polymer ?
#
loop_
_entity_poly.entity_id
_entity_poly.type
_entity_poly.pdbx_seq_one_letter_code
_entity_poly.pdbx_strand_id
1 'polypeptide(L)'
;MKYFKNKKILVTGGAGFIGSHLVKSLVNARAKVSVIVKYNSIINCPRLLNVWNKIKIIESDLRNLDSVDSIKKLRFDYIFHLAAYNHVGDSFRHVTENINSNLFSTVNLLDHGPRFEKFIHIGSSEIYGLQKKVPFNVNEIPVPMSPYALAKYSSEMYARLKSRQSKNNLICIRPFNTFGPYQSEKAIIPEIIIKCLLGKEIKTTSGEQTREFNYVDNIINGILLVCQKVKHLDKPINLGSNNPIKIKNLVKKIHKLTKSKSILKIGAIRHRPNEIWKMQAENKFVTKSLGWKPSITFDVGLKNSVEWYKNFIKLYYDKQCSFKHL
;
A
#
# COMPACT_ATOMS: atom_id res chain seq x y z
N MET A 1 -13.92 16.93 2.49
CA MET A 1 -13.48 16.07 3.63
C MET A 1 -14.20 16.32 4.97
N LYS A 2 -15.32 17.04 4.98
CA LYS A 2 -16.13 17.27 6.23
C LYS A 2 -16.59 15.97 6.91
N TYR A 3 -16.73 14.87 6.16
CA TYR A 3 -17.17 13.55 6.64
C TYR A 3 -16.34 12.97 7.79
N PHE A 4 -15.02 13.15 7.75
CA PHE A 4 -14.10 12.61 8.76
C PHE A 4 -13.85 13.56 9.95
N LYS A 5 -14.37 14.79 9.91
CA LYS A 5 -14.17 15.77 10.98
C LYS A 5 -14.64 15.20 12.33
N ASN A 6 -13.78 15.27 13.34
CA ASN A 6 -14.00 14.79 14.72
C ASN A 6 -14.17 13.26 14.85
N LYS A 7 -14.15 12.47 13.78
CA LYS A 7 -14.23 11.01 13.85
C LYS A 7 -13.00 10.41 14.50
N LYS A 8 -13.19 9.45 15.39
CA LYS A 8 -12.12 8.66 16.02
C LYS A 8 -11.69 7.56 15.06
N ILE A 9 -10.47 7.65 14.54
CA ILE A 9 -9.98 6.75 13.48
C ILE A 9 -8.70 6.07 13.92
N LEU A 10 -8.69 4.74 13.80
CA LEU A 10 -7.48 3.94 13.97
C LEU A 10 -6.88 3.59 12.61
N VAL A 11 -5.58 3.82 12.47
CA VAL A 11 -4.82 3.40 11.29
C VAL A 11 -3.72 2.43 11.74
N THR A 12 -3.85 1.16 11.36
CA THR A 12 -2.75 0.21 11.52
C THR A 12 -1.83 0.29 10.31
N GLY A 13 -0.53 0.10 10.51
CA GLY A 13 0.44 0.31 9.43
C GLY A 13 0.58 1.77 9.01
N GLY A 14 0.14 2.72 9.86
CA GLY A 14 0.18 4.15 9.57
C GLY A 14 1.58 4.75 9.41
N ALA A 15 2.62 4.10 9.94
CA ALA A 15 4.01 4.47 9.71
C ALA A 15 4.58 3.95 8.36
N GLY A 16 3.82 3.11 7.64
CA GLY A 16 4.18 2.60 6.32
C GLY A 16 3.97 3.63 5.19
N PHE A 17 4.28 3.23 3.95
CA PHE A 17 4.16 4.10 2.78
C PHE A 17 2.73 4.63 2.59
N ILE A 18 1.77 3.77 2.24
CA ILE A 18 0.38 4.18 1.99
C ILE A 18 -0.26 4.72 3.28
N GLY A 19 0.01 4.05 4.42
CA GLY A 19 -0.55 4.44 5.71
C GLY A 19 -0.20 5.85 6.14
N SER A 20 1.05 6.29 5.92
CA SER A 20 1.47 7.66 6.30
C SER A 20 0.77 8.75 5.48
N HIS A 21 0.53 8.50 4.20
CA HIS A 21 -0.27 9.41 3.37
C HIS A 21 -1.73 9.44 3.82
N LEU A 22 -2.31 8.28 4.19
CA LEU A 22 -3.66 8.21 4.73
C LEU A 22 -3.77 8.98 6.05
N VAL A 23 -2.83 8.79 6.98
CA VAL A 23 -2.78 9.51 8.26
C VAL A 23 -2.74 11.01 8.02
N LYS A 24 -1.85 11.50 7.15
CA LYS A 24 -1.77 12.92 6.80
C LYS A 24 -3.10 13.47 6.24
N SER A 25 -3.75 12.72 5.35
CA SER A 25 -5.04 13.10 4.77
C SER A 25 -6.17 13.16 5.82
N LEU A 26 -6.19 12.21 6.76
CA LEU A 26 -7.17 12.18 7.85
C LEU A 26 -6.94 13.31 8.86
N VAL A 27 -5.69 13.62 9.21
CA VAL A 27 -5.34 14.77 10.05
C VAL A 27 -5.78 16.08 9.38
N ASN A 28 -5.53 16.24 8.08
CA ASN A 28 -5.98 17.40 7.32
C ASN A 28 -7.51 17.50 7.25
N ALA A 29 -8.21 16.37 7.30
CA ALA A 29 -9.67 16.31 7.41
C ALA A 29 -10.20 16.58 8.84
N ARG A 30 -9.30 16.93 9.79
CA ARG A 30 -9.61 17.18 11.21
C ARG A 30 -10.21 15.95 11.93
N ALA A 31 -9.81 14.73 11.55
CA ALA A 31 -10.11 13.52 12.29
C ALA A 31 -9.24 13.40 13.54
N LYS A 32 -9.74 12.67 14.55
CA LYS A 32 -8.97 12.27 15.74
C LYS A 32 -8.26 10.95 15.41
N VAL A 33 -7.02 11.03 14.93
CA VAL A 33 -6.29 9.88 14.37
C VAL A 33 -5.41 9.23 15.43
N SER A 34 -5.58 7.91 15.60
CA SER A 34 -4.68 7.04 16.35
C SER A 34 -3.94 6.13 15.37
N VAL A 35 -2.67 5.89 15.62
CA VAL A 35 -1.80 5.05 14.77
C VAL A 35 -1.20 3.94 15.62
N ILE A 36 -1.40 2.69 15.19
CA ILE A 36 -0.68 1.56 15.80
C ILE A 36 0.72 1.46 15.20
N VAL A 37 1.72 1.41 16.07
CA VAL A 37 3.12 1.16 15.74
C VAL A 37 3.68 0.07 16.66
N LYS A 38 4.68 -0.70 16.19
CA LYS A 38 5.36 -1.69 17.04
C LYS A 38 6.22 -1.05 18.13
N TYR A 39 6.84 0.09 17.80
CA TYR A 39 7.69 0.85 18.70
C TYR A 39 7.24 2.31 18.68
N ASN A 40 7.00 2.85 19.86
CA ASN A 40 6.59 4.25 20.05
C ASN A 40 7.82 5.19 19.99
N SER A 41 8.45 5.29 18.83
CA SER A 41 9.62 6.13 18.61
C SER A 41 9.45 6.98 17.36
N ILE A 42 9.74 8.27 17.49
CA ILE A 42 9.76 9.20 16.36
C ILE A 42 10.79 8.79 15.30
N ILE A 43 11.91 8.21 15.72
CA ILE A 43 12.97 7.72 14.83
C ILE A 43 12.46 6.55 13.96
N ASN A 44 11.64 5.68 14.55
CA ASN A 44 11.05 4.54 13.85
C ASN A 44 9.88 4.92 12.94
N CYS A 45 9.40 6.16 13.05
CA CYS A 45 8.24 6.66 12.30
C CYS A 45 8.52 7.92 11.46
N PRO A 46 9.61 7.99 10.68
CA PRO A 46 10.04 9.23 10.00
C PRO A 46 8.99 9.78 9.05
N ARG A 47 8.12 8.92 8.48
CA ARG A 47 7.03 9.33 7.59
C ARG A 47 5.91 10.11 8.28
N LEU A 48 5.83 10.05 9.62
CA LEU A 48 4.81 10.71 10.44
C LEU A 48 5.28 12.00 11.11
N LEU A 49 6.56 12.40 10.95
CA LEU A 49 7.15 13.56 11.62
C LEU A 49 6.29 14.82 11.50
N ASN A 50 5.81 15.13 10.30
CA ASN A 50 5.05 16.36 10.02
C ASN A 50 3.64 16.39 10.68
N VAL A 51 3.18 15.28 11.23
CA VAL A 51 1.87 15.15 11.87
C VAL A 51 1.96 14.55 13.27
N TRP A 52 3.19 14.31 13.78
CA TRP A 52 3.44 13.61 15.04
C TRP A 52 2.62 14.17 16.20
N ASN A 53 2.63 15.49 16.39
CA ASN A 53 1.92 16.17 17.46
C ASN A 53 0.38 16.26 17.25
N LYS A 54 -0.13 15.74 16.12
CA LYS A 54 -1.56 15.76 15.76
C LYS A 54 -2.20 14.38 15.79
N ILE A 55 -1.44 13.35 16.15
CA ILE A 55 -1.89 11.96 16.18
C ILE A 55 -1.64 11.34 17.56
N LYS A 56 -2.43 10.34 17.91
CA LYS A 56 -2.17 9.50 19.08
C LYS A 56 -1.42 8.24 18.62
N ILE A 57 -0.25 8.00 19.17
CA ILE A 57 0.48 6.75 18.96
C ILE A 57 -0.02 5.72 19.98
N ILE A 58 -0.24 4.50 19.49
CA ILE A 58 -0.58 3.33 20.29
C ILE A 58 0.47 2.28 19.94
N GLU A 59 1.26 1.89 20.93
CA GLU A 59 2.21 0.80 20.77
C GLU A 59 1.48 -0.53 20.90
N SER A 60 1.50 -1.34 19.85
CA SER A 60 0.92 -2.68 19.83
C SER A 60 1.47 -3.49 18.66
N ASP A 61 1.90 -4.71 18.93
CA ASP A 61 2.23 -5.69 17.90
C ASP A 61 1.00 -6.57 17.62
N LEU A 62 0.37 -6.35 16.49
CA LEU A 62 -0.86 -7.07 16.11
C LEU A 62 -0.67 -8.60 15.93
N ARG A 63 0.57 -9.08 15.86
CA ARG A 63 0.89 -10.51 15.81
C ARG A 63 0.79 -11.16 17.18
N ASN A 64 0.87 -10.36 18.24
CA ASN A 64 0.83 -10.80 19.63
C ASN A 64 -0.56 -10.53 20.21
N LEU A 65 -1.21 -11.59 20.69
CA LEU A 65 -2.57 -11.54 21.22
C LEU A 65 -2.68 -10.66 22.46
N ASP A 66 -1.74 -10.78 23.40
CA ASP A 66 -1.76 -9.97 24.63
C ASP A 66 -1.63 -8.49 24.33
N SER A 67 -0.80 -8.16 23.31
CA SER A 67 -0.64 -6.78 22.84
C SER A 67 -1.92 -6.23 22.23
N VAL A 68 -2.68 -7.05 21.50
CA VAL A 68 -3.98 -6.66 20.93
C VAL A 68 -5.06 -6.56 22.00
N ASP A 69 -5.07 -7.49 22.97
CA ASP A 69 -6.02 -7.46 24.09
C ASP A 69 -5.88 -6.17 24.93
N SER A 70 -4.67 -5.64 25.04
CA SER A 70 -4.43 -4.38 25.76
C SER A 70 -5.21 -3.18 25.22
N ILE A 71 -5.57 -3.23 23.93
CA ILE A 71 -6.30 -2.15 23.26
C ILE A 71 -7.80 -2.43 23.03
N LYS A 72 -8.31 -3.58 23.44
CA LYS A 72 -9.69 -4.01 23.14
C LYS A 72 -10.80 -3.11 23.75
N LYS A 73 -10.48 -2.42 24.85
CA LYS A 73 -11.42 -1.49 25.49
C LYS A 73 -11.60 -0.18 24.70
N LEU A 74 -10.72 0.10 23.73
CA LEU A 74 -10.83 1.29 22.89
C LEU A 74 -12.03 1.18 21.93
N ARG A 75 -12.50 2.35 21.45
CA ARG A 75 -13.59 2.44 20.47
C ARG A 75 -13.23 3.45 19.39
N PHE A 76 -13.48 3.07 18.14
CA PHE A 76 -13.25 3.90 16.97
C PHE A 76 -14.49 3.95 16.08
N ASP A 77 -14.69 5.06 15.40
CA ASP A 77 -15.68 5.13 14.31
C ASP A 77 -15.18 4.28 13.12
N TYR A 78 -13.90 4.44 12.77
CA TYR A 78 -13.31 3.72 11.64
C TYR A 78 -11.97 3.11 11.99
N ILE A 79 -11.73 1.88 11.49
CA ILE A 79 -10.42 1.25 11.49
C ILE A 79 -9.98 1.08 10.03
N PHE A 80 -8.85 1.67 9.67
CA PHE A 80 -8.15 1.39 8.41
C PHE A 80 -7.01 0.43 8.70
N HIS A 81 -7.14 -0.81 8.22
CA HIS A 81 -6.16 -1.86 8.46
C HIS A 81 -5.21 -2.01 7.26
N LEU A 82 -4.02 -1.37 7.39
CA LEU A 82 -2.95 -1.40 6.40
C LEU A 82 -1.70 -2.12 6.92
N ALA A 83 -1.67 -2.54 8.18
CA ALA A 83 -0.54 -3.29 8.73
C ALA A 83 -0.33 -4.57 7.91
N ALA A 84 0.88 -4.74 7.39
CA ALA A 84 1.23 -5.83 6.49
C ALA A 84 2.75 -5.96 6.37
N TYR A 85 3.23 -7.16 6.08
CA TYR A 85 4.53 -7.40 5.48
C TYR A 85 4.36 -7.37 3.96
N ASN A 86 4.75 -6.29 3.30
CA ASN A 86 4.30 -5.96 1.94
C ASN A 86 5.31 -6.20 0.80
N HIS A 87 6.41 -6.92 1.04
CA HIS A 87 7.41 -7.19 0.01
C HIS A 87 7.28 -8.60 -0.56
N VAL A 88 6.79 -8.72 -1.81
CA VAL A 88 6.54 -10.01 -2.49
C VAL A 88 7.81 -10.86 -2.56
N GLY A 89 8.94 -10.29 -2.97
CA GLY A 89 10.22 -11.02 -3.10
C GLY A 89 10.72 -11.58 -1.77
N ASP A 90 10.68 -10.76 -0.70
CA ASP A 90 11.13 -11.17 0.62
C ASP A 90 10.17 -12.19 1.29
N SER A 91 8.90 -12.25 0.85
CA SER A 91 7.91 -13.18 1.42
C SER A 91 8.29 -14.65 1.21
N PHE A 92 9.08 -14.97 0.18
CA PHE A 92 9.58 -16.33 -0.05
C PHE A 92 10.68 -16.73 0.95
N ARG A 93 11.40 -15.77 1.53
CA ARG A 93 12.44 -16.01 2.55
C ARG A 93 11.89 -15.96 3.95
N HIS A 94 10.86 -15.15 4.19
CA HIS A 94 10.30 -14.83 5.51
C HIS A 94 8.82 -15.25 5.55
N VAL A 95 8.54 -16.53 5.23
CA VAL A 95 7.16 -17.04 5.07
C VAL A 95 6.35 -16.89 6.36
N THR A 96 6.88 -17.37 7.48
CA THR A 96 6.19 -17.30 8.78
C THR A 96 5.91 -15.85 9.22
N GLU A 97 6.90 -14.96 9.11
CA GLU A 97 6.72 -13.54 9.41
C GLU A 97 5.66 -12.90 8.51
N ASN A 98 5.63 -13.30 7.24
CA ASN A 98 4.65 -12.82 6.29
C ASN A 98 3.22 -13.26 6.66
N ILE A 99 3.03 -14.54 7.01
CA ILE A 99 1.74 -15.09 7.44
C ILE A 99 1.29 -14.39 8.73
N ASN A 100 2.16 -14.29 9.72
CA ASN A 100 1.86 -13.66 11.00
C ASN A 100 1.47 -12.18 10.82
N SER A 101 2.21 -11.45 10.00
CA SER A 101 1.98 -10.02 9.79
C SER A 101 0.78 -9.70 8.90
N ASN A 102 0.35 -10.59 8.00
CA ASN A 102 -0.76 -10.33 7.09
C ASN A 102 -2.05 -11.03 7.51
N LEU A 103 -1.97 -12.30 7.93
CA LEU A 103 -3.15 -13.07 8.32
C LEU A 103 -3.44 -12.94 9.81
N PHE A 104 -2.52 -13.40 10.67
CA PHE A 104 -2.79 -13.44 12.11
C PHE A 104 -2.99 -12.06 12.72
N SER A 105 -2.29 -11.03 12.24
CA SER A 105 -2.57 -9.65 12.67
C SER A 105 -4.00 -9.20 12.37
N THR A 106 -4.58 -9.66 11.24
CA THR A 106 -5.96 -9.37 10.87
C THR A 106 -6.94 -10.16 11.76
N VAL A 107 -6.65 -11.44 12.01
CA VAL A 107 -7.44 -12.31 12.91
C VAL A 107 -7.48 -11.71 14.30
N ASN A 108 -6.32 -11.44 14.91
CA ASN A 108 -6.22 -10.89 16.25
C ASN A 108 -6.96 -9.55 16.37
N LEU A 109 -6.78 -8.65 15.39
CA LEU A 109 -7.43 -7.34 15.41
C LEU A 109 -8.95 -7.42 15.32
N LEU A 110 -9.50 -8.37 14.54
CA LEU A 110 -10.94 -8.54 14.36
C LEU A 110 -11.61 -9.29 15.52
N ASP A 111 -10.90 -10.21 16.18
CA ASP A 111 -11.46 -11.02 17.25
C ASP A 111 -11.23 -10.42 18.63
N HIS A 112 -10.07 -9.81 18.86
CA HIS A 112 -9.63 -9.34 20.16
C HIS A 112 -9.34 -7.84 20.21
N GLY A 113 -9.38 -7.15 19.07
CA GLY A 113 -9.07 -5.73 18.97
C GLY A 113 -10.18 -4.80 19.45
N PRO A 114 -10.00 -3.50 19.22
CA PRO A 114 -10.95 -2.47 19.64
C PRO A 114 -12.26 -2.54 18.87
N ARG A 115 -13.36 -2.06 19.49
CA ARG A 115 -14.66 -1.95 18.82
C ARG A 115 -14.65 -0.86 17.75
N PHE A 116 -15.43 -1.06 16.68
CA PHE A 116 -15.53 -0.14 15.56
C PHE A 116 -16.93 -0.08 14.97
N GLU A 117 -17.27 1.01 14.27
CA GLU A 117 -18.46 1.12 13.44
C GLU A 117 -18.22 0.60 12.03
N LYS A 118 -17.00 0.82 11.47
CA LYS A 118 -16.62 0.36 10.15
C LYS A 118 -15.14 -0.02 10.10
N PHE A 119 -14.86 -1.13 9.42
CA PHE A 119 -13.52 -1.66 9.20
C PHE A 119 -13.19 -1.68 7.72
N ILE A 120 -12.09 -1.04 7.34
CA ILE A 120 -11.58 -1.00 5.97
C ILE A 120 -10.31 -1.85 5.92
N HIS A 121 -10.45 -3.06 5.34
CA HIS A 121 -9.33 -3.96 5.12
C HIS A 121 -8.64 -3.62 3.80
N ILE A 122 -7.33 -3.35 3.84
CA ILE A 122 -6.53 -3.12 2.64
C ILE A 122 -5.90 -4.44 2.20
N GLY A 123 -6.49 -5.01 1.16
CA GLY A 123 -6.02 -6.21 0.45
C GLY A 123 -4.86 -5.92 -0.50
N SER A 124 -4.82 -6.65 -1.61
CA SER A 124 -3.80 -6.49 -2.67
C SER A 124 -4.30 -7.03 -4.00
N SER A 125 -3.90 -6.42 -5.11
CA SER A 125 -4.09 -6.98 -6.45
C SER A 125 -3.23 -8.23 -6.73
N GLU A 126 -2.17 -8.47 -5.95
CA GLU A 126 -1.30 -9.65 -6.09
C GLU A 126 -2.06 -10.99 -5.87
N ILE A 127 -3.19 -10.95 -5.16
CA ILE A 127 -4.02 -12.14 -4.93
C ILE A 127 -4.59 -12.75 -6.23
N TYR A 128 -4.77 -11.94 -7.27
CA TYR A 128 -5.26 -12.43 -8.56
C TYR A 128 -4.27 -13.40 -9.21
N GLY A 129 -2.96 -13.14 -9.06
CA GLY A 129 -1.92 -14.01 -9.59
C GLY A 129 -2.00 -14.19 -11.10
N LEU A 130 -1.94 -15.45 -11.56
CA LEU A 130 -1.98 -15.80 -12.99
C LEU A 130 -3.42 -15.89 -13.50
N GLN A 131 -3.95 -14.78 -13.98
CA GLN A 131 -5.24 -14.75 -14.66
C GLN A 131 -5.08 -14.79 -16.18
N LYS A 132 -5.99 -15.48 -16.87
CA LYS A 132 -6.00 -15.60 -18.33
C LYS A 132 -6.40 -14.29 -19.03
N LYS A 133 -7.22 -13.47 -18.39
CA LYS A 133 -7.79 -12.24 -18.95
C LYS A 133 -7.50 -11.01 -18.10
N VAL A 134 -7.41 -9.87 -18.73
CA VAL A 134 -7.38 -8.55 -18.11
C VAL A 134 -8.49 -7.68 -18.73
N PRO A 135 -9.03 -6.71 -18.01
CA PRO A 135 -8.73 -6.32 -16.64
C PRO A 135 -9.27 -7.33 -15.60
N PHE A 136 -8.59 -7.44 -14.45
CA PHE A 136 -8.96 -8.37 -13.37
C PHE A 136 -10.30 -7.96 -12.73
N ASN A 137 -11.26 -8.86 -12.80
CA ASN A 137 -12.57 -8.68 -12.19
C ASN A 137 -12.59 -9.23 -10.75
N VAL A 138 -13.38 -8.63 -9.88
CA VAL A 138 -13.52 -9.07 -8.48
C VAL A 138 -14.14 -10.47 -8.32
N ASN A 139 -14.80 -10.98 -9.36
CA ASN A 139 -15.38 -12.33 -9.40
C ASN A 139 -14.38 -13.40 -9.88
N GLU A 140 -13.18 -12.99 -10.37
CA GLU A 140 -12.15 -13.96 -10.75
C GLU A 140 -11.71 -14.76 -9.53
N ILE A 141 -11.50 -16.06 -9.73
CA ILE A 141 -10.96 -16.95 -8.70
C ILE A 141 -9.50 -16.55 -8.46
N PRO A 142 -9.12 -16.14 -7.24
CA PRO A 142 -7.74 -15.79 -6.95
C PRO A 142 -6.78 -16.98 -7.11
N VAL A 143 -5.63 -16.72 -7.72
CA VAL A 143 -4.54 -17.71 -7.90
C VAL A 143 -3.24 -17.08 -7.35
N PRO A 144 -3.11 -16.94 -6.03
CA PRO A 144 -1.96 -16.27 -5.43
C PRO A 144 -0.66 -17.01 -5.75
N MET A 145 0.36 -16.25 -6.20
CA MET A 145 1.63 -16.79 -6.69
C MET A 145 2.80 -16.52 -5.73
N SER A 146 2.52 -16.08 -4.51
CA SER A 146 3.54 -15.82 -3.48
C SER A 146 2.96 -16.01 -2.08
N PRO A 147 3.81 -16.27 -1.06
CA PRO A 147 3.37 -16.29 0.34
C PRO A 147 2.66 -14.99 0.76
N TYR A 148 3.13 -13.85 0.26
CA TYR A 148 2.47 -12.55 0.47
C TYR A 148 1.04 -12.53 -0.09
N ALA A 149 0.87 -12.93 -1.35
CA ALA A 149 -0.44 -12.93 -2.00
C ALA A 149 -1.41 -13.91 -1.31
N LEU A 150 -0.91 -15.10 -0.93
CA LEU A 150 -1.68 -16.08 -0.18
C LEU A 150 -2.15 -15.52 1.18
N ALA A 151 -1.23 -14.96 1.98
CA ALA A 151 -1.56 -14.41 3.29
C ALA A 151 -2.53 -13.22 3.18
N LYS A 152 -2.38 -12.35 2.16
CA LYS A 152 -3.33 -11.25 1.89
C LYS A 152 -4.70 -11.76 1.46
N TYR A 153 -4.76 -12.83 0.68
CA TYR A 153 -6.03 -13.43 0.30
C TYR A 153 -6.71 -14.09 1.51
N SER A 154 -5.98 -14.86 2.30
CA SER A 154 -6.51 -15.50 3.53
C SER A 154 -7.02 -14.45 4.52
N SER A 155 -6.31 -13.34 4.72
CA SER A 155 -6.75 -12.24 5.60
C SER A 155 -8.02 -11.55 5.09
N GLU A 156 -8.14 -11.34 3.77
CA GLU A 156 -9.37 -10.81 3.16
C GLU A 156 -10.54 -11.78 3.36
N MET A 157 -10.34 -13.07 3.14
CA MET A 157 -11.38 -14.09 3.33
C MET A 157 -11.84 -14.15 4.79
N TYR A 158 -10.90 -14.07 5.75
CA TYR A 158 -11.24 -14.01 7.16
C TYR A 158 -12.05 -12.76 7.50
N ALA A 159 -11.61 -11.60 7.03
CA ALA A 159 -12.33 -10.34 7.24
C ALA A 159 -13.77 -10.41 6.70
N ARG A 160 -13.97 -10.97 5.51
CA ARG A 160 -15.30 -11.17 4.92
C ARG A 160 -16.15 -12.19 5.69
N LEU A 161 -15.55 -13.26 6.21
CA LEU A 161 -16.23 -14.23 7.08
C LEU A 161 -16.76 -13.52 8.35
N LYS A 162 -15.90 -12.76 9.02
CA LYS A 162 -16.28 -11.99 10.23
C LYS A 162 -17.37 -10.97 9.95
N SER A 163 -17.33 -10.31 8.80
CA SER A 163 -18.38 -9.37 8.38
C SER A 163 -19.76 -10.04 8.30
N ARG A 164 -19.84 -11.24 7.73
CA ARG A 164 -21.10 -12.00 7.60
C ARG A 164 -21.61 -12.48 8.95
N GLN A 165 -20.71 -12.95 9.82
CA GLN A 165 -21.09 -13.48 11.14
C GLN A 165 -21.58 -12.40 12.09
N SER A 166 -20.91 -11.25 12.14
CA SER A 166 -21.17 -10.20 13.13
C SER A 166 -22.03 -9.05 12.61
N LYS A 167 -22.44 -9.07 11.35
CA LYS A 167 -23.13 -7.96 10.65
C LYS A 167 -22.36 -6.63 10.73
N ASN A 168 -21.06 -6.70 10.96
CA ASN A 168 -20.21 -5.51 11.04
C ASN A 168 -20.02 -4.89 9.65
N ASN A 169 -19.95 -3.57 9.61
CA ASN A 169 -19.63 -2.83 8.40
C ASN A 169 -18.15 -3.01 8.04
N LEU A 170 -17.85 -4.02 7.22
CA LEU A 170 -16.50 -4.32 6.78
C LEU A 170 -16.41 -4.21 5.26
N ILE A 171 -15.35 -3.61 4.77
CA ILE A 171 -15.09 -3.40 3.35
C ILE A 171 -13.65 -3.82 3.05
N CYS A 172 -13.48 -4.65 2.03
CA CYS A 172 -12.17 -5.04 1.51
C CYS A 172 -11.84 -4.24 0.24
N ILE A 173 -10.69 -3.57 0.21
CA ILE A 173 -10.20 -2.84 -0.96
C ILE A 173 -8.93 -3.53 -1.45
N ARG A 174 -8.83 -3.77 -2.76
CA ARG A 174 -7.66 -4.30 -3.44
C ARG A 174 -6.98 -3.18 -4.25
N PRO A 175 -6.05 -2.41 -3.65
CA PRO A 175 -5.30 -1.44 -4.41
C PRO A 175 -4.38 -2.15 -5.42
N PHE A 176 -4.30 -1.58 -6.61
CA PHE A 176 -3.29 -1.96 -7.60
C PHE A 176 -2.00 -1.18 -7.34
N ASN A 177 -0.89 -1.55 -8.06
CA ASN A 177 0.42 -1.02 -7.71
C ASN A 177 0.39 0.48 -7.43
N THR A 178 0.78 0.83 -6.23
CA THR A 178 0.81 2.22 -5.77
C THR A 178 2.25 2.72 -5.75
N PHE A 179 2.47 3.96 -6.17
CA PHE A 179 3.79 4.59 -6.16
C PHE A 179 3.71 6.04 -5.66
N GLY A 180 4.85 6.57 -5.21
CA GLY A 180 4.94 7.96 -4.75
C GLY A 180 6.05 8.20 -3.74
N PRO A 181 6.07 9.39 -3.13
CA PRO A 181 6.98 9.75 -2.05
C PRO A 181 6.94 8.76 -0.90
N TYR A 182 8.08 8.51 -0.26
CA TYR A 182 8.24 7.57 0.86
C TYR A 182 8.05 6.08 0.54
N GLN A 183 7.88 5.68 -0.73
CA GLN A 183 7.84 4.26 -1.10
C GLN A 183 9.23 3.64 -0.88
N SER A 184 9.25 2.33 -0.54
CA SER A 184 10.49 1.57 -0.35
C SER A 184 11.36 1.59 -1.60
N GLU A 185 12.67 1.75 -1.44
CA GLU A 185 13.69 1.68 -2.51
C GLU A 185 13.72 0.32 -3.24
N LYS A 186 13.18 -0.72 -2.62
CA LYS A 186 13.02 -2.06 -3.22
C LYS A 186 11.89 -2.13 -4.26
N ALA A 187 11.01 -1.12 -4.32
CA ALA A 187 9.96 -1.07 -5.33
C ALA A 187 10.50 -0.51 -6.65
N ILE A 188 9.99 -0.99 -7.78
CA ILE A 188 10.56 -0.72 -9.10
C ILE A 188 10.69 0.77 -9.45
N ILE A 189 9.68 1.59 -9.16
CA ILE A 189 9.73 3.04 -9.50
C ILE A 189 10.81 3.74 -8.68
N PRO A 190 10.84 3.67 -7.33
CA PRO A 190 11.95 4.21 -6.54
C PRO A 190 13.32 3.65 -6.93
N GLU A 191 13.43 2.34 -7.11
CA GLU A 191 14.70 1.70 -7.50
C GLU A 191 15.29 2.33 -8.76
N ILE A 192 14.47 2.46 -9.82
CA ILE A 192 14.93 3.03 -11.08
C ILE A 192 15.23 4.54 -10.94
N ILE A 193 14.40 5.29 -10.22
CA ILE A 193 14.63 6.72 -9.97
C ILE A 193 15.98 6.91 -9.27
N ILE A 194 16.22 6.18 -8.18
CA ILE A 194 17.45 6.29 -7.38
C ILE A 194 18.68 5.91 -8.20
N LYS A 195 18.62 4.79 -8.94
CA LYS A 195 19.72 4.38 -9.83
C LYS A 195 20.01 5.44 -10.90
N CYS A 196 18.98 6.00 -11.51
CA CYS A 196 19.12 7.08 -12.49
C CYS A 196 19.79 8.32 -11.89
N LEU A 197 19.36 8.75 -10.70
CA LEU A 197 19.88 9.95 -10.03
C LEU A 197 21.32 9.77 -9.55
N LEU A 198 21.71 8.53 -9.19
CA LEU A 198 23.07 8.18 -8.75
C LEU A 198 24.00 7.75 -9.91
N GLY A 199 23.55 7.78 -11.16
CA GLY A 199 24.35 7.35 -12.32
C GLY A 199 24.68 5.86 -12.35
N LYS A 200 23.97 5.01 -11.57
CA LYS A 200 24.23 3.57 -11.47
C LYS A 200 23.63 2.81 -12.66
N GLU A 201 24.29 1.71 -13.05
CA GLU A 201 23.78 0.81 -14.09
C GLU A 201 22.40 0.24 -13.72
N ILE A 202 21.50 0.17 -14.70
CA ILE A 202 20.12 -0.32 -14.54
C ILE A 202 19.96 -1.61 -15.36
N LYS A 203 19.88 -2.75 -14.67
CA LYS A 203 19.59 -4.05 -15.26
C LYS A 203 18.11 -4.38 -15.03
N THR A 204 17.41 -4.79 -16.08
CA THR A 204 16.00 -5.24 -15.98
C THR A 204 15.80 -6.54 -16.74
N THR A 205 14.65 -7.17 -16.50
CA THR A 205 14.12 -8.21 -17.40
C THR A 205 13.80 -7.60 -18.77
N SER A 206 13.24 -8.38 -19.71
CA SER A 206 12.80 -7.82 -21.01
C SER A 206 11.83 -6.65 -20.88
N GLY A 207 11.15 -6.55 -19.73
CA GLY A 207 10.21 -5.47 -19.41
C GLY A 207 8.93 -5.48 -20.25
N GLU A 208 8.59 -6.60 -20.88
CA GLU A 208 7.37 -6.75 -21.67
C GLU A 208 6.11 -6.89 -20.81
N GLN A 209 6.27 -7.32 -19.54
CA GLN A 209 5.14 -7.38 -18.61
C GLN A 209 4.53 -6.00 -18.38
N THR A 210 3.19 -5.98 -18.26
CA THR A 210 2.44 -4.76 -18.02
C THR A 210 1.95 -4.66 -16.58
N ARG A 211 2.03 -3.47 -16.02
CA ARG A 211 1.49 -3.12 -14.70
C ARG A 211 0.78 -1.78 -14.81
N GLU A 212 -0.30 -1.60 -14.06
CA GLU A 212 -0.78 -0.25 -13.81
C GLU A 212 -0.15 0.30 -12.54
N PHE A 213 0.19 1.56 -12.56
CA PHE A 213 0.76 2.27 -11.43
C PHE A 213 -0.11 3.46 -11.06
N ASN A 214 -0.49 3.53 -9.81
CA ASN A 214 -1.39 4.54 -9.28
C ASN A 214 -0.63 5.45 -8.31
N TYR A 215 -0.70 6.76 -8.53
CA TYR A 215 -0.09 7.69 -7.60
C TYR A 215 -0.78 7.62 -6.23
N VAL A 216 0.01 7.65 -5.17
CA VAL A 216 -0.45 7.36 -3.81
C VAL A 216 -1.64 8.22 -3.38
N ASP A 217 -1.65 9.51 -3.70
CA ASP A 217 -2.75 10.40 -3.32
C ASP A 217 -4.08 10.02 -3.99
N ASN A 218 -4.04 9.49 -5.22
CA ASN A 218 -5.23 8.96 -5.89
C ASN A 218 -5.78 7.74 -5.14
N ILE A 219 -4.90 6.85 -4.69
CA ILE A 219 -5.29 5.66 -3.91
C ILE A 219 -5.87 6.09 -2.56
N ILE A 220 -5.25 7.05 -1.87
CA ILE A 220 -5.79 7.59 -0.61
C ILE A 220 -7.17 8.19 -0.82
N ASN A 221 -7.36 9.02 -1.85
CA ASN A 221 -8.66 9.58 -2.19
C ASN A 221 -9.71 8.50 -2.47
N GLY A 222 -9.33 7.42 -3.16
CA GLY A 222 -10.19 6.27 -3.42
C GLY A 222 -10.58 5.53 -2.14
N ILE A 223 -9.63 5.25 -1.26
CA ILE A 223 -9.87 4.60 0.04
C ILE A 223 -10.85 5.43 0.89
N LEU A 224 -10.63 6.75 0.98
CA LEU A 224 -11.49 7.65 1.74
C LEU A 224 -12.90 7.74 1.14
N LEU A 225 -13.00 7.80 -0.19
CA LEU A 225 -14.28 7.82 -0.90
C LEU A 225 -15.08 6.53 -0.68
N VAL A 226 -14.42 5.37 -0.76
CA VAL A 226 -15.04 4.07 -0.47
C VAL A 226 -15.52 4.03 0.98
N CYS A 227 -14.70 4.45 1.94
CA CYS A 227 -15.12 4.51 3.35
C CYS A 227 -16.35 5.38 3.54
N GLN A 228 -16.42 6.51 2.85
CA GLN A 228 -17.53 7.47 2.96
C GLN A 228 -18.83 6.95 2.32
N LYS A 229 -18.75 6.41 1.10
CA LYS A 229 -19.93 6.11 0.27
C LYS A 229 -20.45 4.68 0.42
N VAL A 230 -19.59 3.72 0.77
CA VAL A 230 -19.96 2.31 0.87
C VAL A 230 -20.23 1.98 2.34
N LYS A 231 -21.44 1.54 2.66
CA LYS A 231 -21.78 1.09 4.03
C LYS A 231 -21.24 -0.31 4.29
N HIS A 232 -21.63 -1.26 3.44
CA HIS A 232 -21.22 -2.66 3.50
C HIS A 232 -21.14 -3.21 2.07
N LEU A 233 -20.22 -4.10 1.82
CA LEU A 233 -20.12 -4.81 0.55
C LEU A 233 -19.47 -6.18 0.76
N ASP A 234 -20.16 -7.24 0.36
CA ASP A 234 -19.68 -8.61 0.43
C ASP A 234 -18.49 -8.88 -0.53
N LYS A 235 -18.45 -8.18 -1.65
CA LYS A 235 -17.39 -8.31 -2.65
C LYS A 235 -16.26 -7.30 -2.37
N PRO A 236 -15.01 -7.66 -2.63
CA PRO A 236 -13.92 -6.70 -2.55
C PRO A 236 -14.05 -5.63 -3.63
N ILE A 237 -13.33 -4.53 -3.45
CA ILE A 237 -13.32 -3.39 -4.37
C ILE A 237 -11.94 -3.26 -4.98
N ASN A 238 -11.84 -3.38 -6.30
CA ASN A 238 -10.63 -3.03 -7.03
C ASN A 238 -10.44 -1.51 -7.06
N LEU A 239 -9.26 -1.06 -6.67
CA LEU A 239 -8.90 0.36 -6.70
C LEU A 239 -7.66 0.56 -7.56
N GLY A 240 -7.87 1.01 -8.78
CA GLY A 240 -6.83 1.25 -9.77
C GLY A 240 -7.35 2.06 -10.96
N SER A 241 -6.43 2.65 -11.71
CA SER A 241 -6.74 3.55 -12.82
C SER A 241 -7.14 2.86 -14.12
N ASN A 242 -6.93 1.54 -14.20
CA ASN A 242 -7.11 0.76 -15.43
C ASN A 242 -6.20 1.23 -16.61
N ASN A 243 -5.04 1.80 -16.28
CA ASN A 243 -4.08 2.31 -17.27
C ASN A 243 -2.72 1.62 -17.15
N PRO A 244 -2.51 0.47 -17.81
CA PRO A 244 -1.28 -0.29 -17.72
C PRO A 244 -0.16 0.28 -18.59
N ILE A 245 1.08 0.11 -18.13
CA ILE A 245 2.30 0.44 -18.87
C ILE A 245 3.25 -0.77 -18.89
N LYS A 246 3.97 -1.00 -20.01
CA LYS A 246 5.07 -1.96 -20.07
C LYS A 246 6.23 -1.49 -19.18
N ILE A 247 6.83 -2.41 -18.44
CA ILE A 247 7.95 -2.09 -17.54
C ILE A 247 9.11 -1.46 -18.30
N LYS A 248 9.46 -1.93 -19.50
CA LYS A 248 10.50 -1.29 -20.32
C LYS A 248 10.20 0.18 -20.65
N ASN A 249 8.92 0.51 -20.90
CA ASN A 249 8.52 1.88 -21.19
C ASN A 249 8.57 2.76 -19.94
N LEU A 250 8.20 2.21 -18.78
CA LEU A 250 8.37 2.86 -17.48
C LEU A 250 9.84 3.22 -17.22
N VAL A 251 10.75 2.26 -17.39
CA VAL A 251 12.20 2.46 -17.19
C VAL A 251 12.73 3.56 -18.10
N LYS A 252 12.44 3.50 -19.41
CA LYS A 252 12.83 4.52 -20.38
C LYS A 252 12.26 5.90 -20.02
N LYS A 253 11.00 5.96 -19.55
CA LYS A 253 10.35 7.21 -19.15
C LYS A 253 11.02 7.84 -17.94
N ILE A 254 11.35 7.04 -16.92
CA ILE A 254 12.08 7.52 -15.73
C ILE A 254 13.47 8.02 -16.13
N HIS A 255 14.19 7.25 -16.92
CA HIS A 255 15.53 7.61 -17.42
C HIS A 255 15.51 8.97 -18.16
N LYS A 256 14.55 9.16 -19.08
CA LYS A 256 14.36 10.43 -19.77
C LYS A 256 14.01 11.58 -18.81
N LEU A 257 13.09 11.33 -17.86
CA LEU A 257 12.60 12.34 -16.92
C LEU A 257 13.70 12.83 -15.96
N THR A 258 14.58 11.93 -15.56
CA THR A 258 15.73 12.24 -14.68
C THR A 258 16.93 12.81 -15.44
N LYS A 259 16.89 12.87 -16.79
CA LYS A 259 18.02 13.22 -17.67
C LYS A 259 19.27 12.40 -17.33
N SER A 260 19.07 11.13 -16.95
CA SER A 260 20.14 10.25 -16.46
C SER A 260 21.11 9.86 -17.57
N LYS A 261 22.40 9.71 -17.18
CA LYS A 261 23.45 9.11 -18.00
C LYS A 261 23.68 7.63 -17.68
N SER A 262 22.84 7.02 -16.83
CA SER A 262 22.91 5.60 -16.44
C SER A 262 22.80 4.69 -17.65
N ILE A 263 23.61 3.62 -17.66
CA ILE A 263 23.53 2.59 -18.69
C ILE A 263 22.29 1.72 -18.47
N LEU A 264 21.43 1.63 -19.47
CA LEU A 264 20.24 0.77 -19.44
C LEU A 264 20.55 -0.57 -20.11
N LYS A 265 20.52 -1.67 -19.33
CA LYS A 265 20.66 -3.05 -19.81
C LYS A 265 19.31 -3.77 -19.67
N ILE A 266 18.41 -3.49 -20.63
CA ILE A 266 17.09 -4.14 -20.69
C ILE A 266 17.25 -5.56 -21.21
N GLY A 267 16.67 -6.56 -20.50
CA GLY A 267 16.82 -7.99 -20.84
C GLY A 267 18.02 -8.67 -20.15
N ALA A 268 18.78 -7.94 -19.34
CA ALA A 268 19.97 -8.48 -18.67
C ALA A 268 19.65 -9.39 -17.46
N ILE A 269 18.40 -9.42 -17.00
CA ILE A 269 17.95 -10.24 -15.88
C ILE A 269 16.86 -11.20 -16.36
N ARG A 270 16.91 -12.44 -15.90
CA ARG A 270 15.87 -13.45 -16.18
C ARG A 270 14.57 -13.11 -15.47
N HIS A 271 13.43 -13.45 -16.09
CA HIS A 271 12.12 -13.37 -15.44
C HIS A 271 12.02 -14.37 -14.28
N ARG A 272 11.15 -14.05 -13.32
CA ARG A 272 10.78 -15.00 -12.29
C ARG A 272 10.02 -16.17 -12.91
N PRO A 273 10.13 -17.40 -12.39
CA PRO A 273 9.41 -18.56 -12.94
C PRO A 273 7.90 -18.34 -13.07
N ASN A 274 7.31 -17.62 -12.12
CA ASN A 274 5.88 -17.33 -12.04
C ASN A 274 5.58 -15.86 -12.30
N GLU A 275 6.13 -15.29 -13.39
CA GLU A 275 5.91 -13.87 -13.72
C GLU A 275 4.45 -13.62 -14.11
N ILE A 276 3.84 -12.64 -13.47
CA ILE A 276 2.51 -12.15 -13.85
C ILE A 276 2.68 -11.19 -15.03
N TRP A 277 2.33 -11.61 -16.22
CA TRP A 277 2.56 -10.84 -17.46
C TRP A 277 1.68 -9.59 -17.58
N LYS A 278 0.46 -9.64 -17.09
CA LYS A 278 -0.50 -8.54 -17.20
C LYS A 278 -1.17 -8.32 -15.84
N MET A 279 -1.21 -7.07 -15.38
CA MET A 279 -1.93 -6.70 -14.16
C MET A 279 -2.64 -5.36 -14.41
N GLN A 280 -3.98 -5.40 -14.42
CA GLN A 280 -4.84 -4.27 -14.76
C GLN A 280 -6.18 -4.40 -14.02
N ALA A 281 -6.65 -3.33 -13.39
CA ALA A 281 -7.87 -3.33 -12.60
C ALA A 281 -9.13 -3.21 -13.48
N GLU A 282 -10.11 -4.06 -13.26
CA GLU A 282 -11.49 -3.71 -13.55
C GLU A 282 -11.97 -2.76 -12.44
N ASN A 283 -12.27 -1.50 -12.80
CA ASN A 283 -12.53 -0.42 -11.85
C ASN A 283 -13.90 0.25 -12.01
N LYS A 284 -14.83 -0.38 -12.74
CA LYS A 284 -16.15 0.20 -13.03
C LYS A 284 -16.92 0.58 -11.76
N PHE A 285 -16.82 -0.23 -10.72
CA PHE A 285 -17.50 0.07 -9.46
C PHE A 285 -17.05 1.41 -8.88
N VAL A 286 -15.74 1.62 -8.72
CA VAL A 286 -15.22 2.86 -8.14
C VAL A 286 -15.42 4.06 -9.06
N THR A 287 -15.34 3.88 -10.37
CA THR A 287 -15.46 4.98 -11.34
C THR A 287 -16.93 5.35 -11.62
N LYS A 288 -17.77 4.35 -11.95
CA LYS A 288 -19.16 4.60 -12.33
C LYS A 288 -20.08 4.79 -11.12
N SER A 289 -19.97 3.90 -10.11
CA SER A 289 -20.89 3.93 -8.97
C SER A 289 -20.48 4.93 -7.89
N LEU A 290 -19.16 5.12 -7.66
CA LEU A 290 -18.68 6.03 -6.64
C LEU A 290 -18.22 7.39 -7.21
N GLY A 291 -17.98 7.48 -8.51
CA GLY A 291 -17.47 8.68 -9.17
C GLY A 291 -15.98 8.95 -8.93
N TRP A 292 -15.23 7.91 -8.54
CA TRP A 292 -13.78 8.06 -8.35
C TRP A 292 -13.06 8.28 -9.69
N LYS A 293 -12.17 9.26 -9.69
CA LYS A 293 -11.28 9.53 -10.82
C LYS A 293 -9.89 9.86 -10.29
N PRO A 294 -8.81 9.35 -10.90
CA PRO A 294 -7.46 9.81 -10.59
C PRO A 294 -7.36 11.32 -10.85
N SER A 295 -7.13 12.12 -9.80
CA SER A 295 -6.95 13.57 -9.92
C SER A 295 -5.54 13.94 -10.36
N ILE A 296 -4.57 13.06 -10.12
CA ILE A 296 -3.17 13.22 -10.51
C ILE A 296 -2.87 12.18 -11.59
N THR A 297 -2.48 12.64 -12.79
CA THR A 297 -2.11 11.75 -13.88
C THR A 297 -0.84 10.96 -13.55
N PHE A 298 -0.63 9.83 -14.20
CA PHE A 298 0.59 9.03 -14.02
C PHE A 298 1.87 9.86 -14.21
N ASP A 299 1.90 10.70 -15.24
CA ASP A 299 3.07 11.52 -15.57
C ASP A 299 3.36 12.59 -14.54
N VAL A 300 2.33 13.26 -14.03
CA VAL A 300 2.47 14.24 -12.94
C VAL A 300 2.93 13.53 -11.67
N GLY A 301 2.33 12.39 -11.30
CA GLY A 301 2.74 11.61 -10.14
C GLY A 301 4.19 11.11 -10.23
N LEU A 302 4.61 10.69 -11.44
CA LEU A 302 5.98 10.26 -11.68
C LEU A 302 6.98 11.42 -11.53
N LYS A 303 6.66 12.59 -12.07
CA LYS A 303 7.46 13.81 -11.90
C LYS A 303 7.59 14.20 -10.43
N ASN A 304 6.49 14.21 -9.70
CA ASN A 304 6.48 14.49 -8.26
C ASN A 304 7.35 13.50 -7.48
N SER A 305 7.30 12.21 -7.84
CA SER A 305 8.12 11.19 -7.23
C SER A 305 9.61 11.40 -7.51
N VAL A 306 9.97 11.71 -8.76
CA VAL A 306 11.37 12.02 -9.13
C VAL A 306 11.90 13.20 -8.33
N GLU A 307 11.13 14.28 -8.22
CA GLU A 307 11.55 15.47 -7.48
C GLU A 307 11.70 15.16 -5.98
N TRP A 308 10.78 14.38 -5.41
CA TRP A 308 10.88 13.95 -4.03
C TRP A 308 12.14 13.12 -3.76
N TYR A 309 12.43 12.10 -4.61
CA TYR A 309 13.63 11.27 -4.45
C TYR A 309 14.92 12.04 -4.68
N LYS A 310 14.92 13.03 -5.58
CA LYS A 310 16.06 13.93 -5.76
C LYS A 310 16.38 14.71 -4.47
N ASN A 311 15.37 15.26 -3.82
CA ASN A 311 15.53 15.97 -2.55
C ASN A 311 15.90 14.99 -1.42
N PHE A 312 15.31 13.81 -1.39
CA PHE A 312 15.64 12.75 -0.43
C PHE A 312 17.10 12.33 -0.54
N ILE A 313 17.61 12.05 -1.75
CA ILE A 313 19.01 11.69 -1.97
C ILE A 313 19.93 12.82 -1.50
N LYS A 314 19.66 14.06 -1.87
CA LYS A 314 20.44 15.22 -1.44
C LYS A 314 20.54 15.34 0.08
N LEU A 315 19.45 15.11 0.79
CA LEU A 315 19.40 15.22 2.26
C LEU A 315 20.08 14.04 2.98
N TYR A 316 19.97 12.83 2.45
CA TYR A 316 20.36 11.62 3.14
C TYR A 316 21.64 10.97 2.59
N TYR A 317 21.93 11.10 1.29
CA TYR A 317 23.13 10.52 0.69
C TYR A 317 24.34 11.49 0.72
N ASP A 318 24.13 12.78 0.54
CA ASP A 318 25.22 13.77 0.65
C ASP A 318 25.71 13.95 2.10
N LYS A 319 24.85 13.70 3.07
CA LYS A 319 25.20 13.69 4.51
C LYS A 319 25.68 12.35 5.03
N GLN A 320 25.49 11.26 4.31
CA GLN A 320 25.83 9.89 4.73
C GLN A 320 27.26 9.45 4.40
N CYS A 321 28.18 10.31 4.06
CA CYS A 321 29.57 9.99 4.42
C CYS A 321 29.78 9.81 5.94
N SER A 322 28.83 10.26 6.78
CA SER A 322 28.91 10.15 8.25
C SER A 322 28.05 9.05 8.88
N PHE A 323 27.16 8.37 8.15
CA PHE A 323 26.26 7.34 8.70
C PHE A 323 26.55 5.90 8.21
N LYS A 324 27.75 5.63 7.72
CA LYS A 324 28.18 4.27 7.38
C LYS A 324 28.45 3.36 8.59
N HIS A 325 28.21 3.83 9.80
CA HIS A 325 28.52 3.13 11.05
C HIS A 325 27.39 3.17 12.10
N LEU A 326 26.12 3.16 11.70
CA LEU A 326 25.01 2.84 12.61
C LEU A 326 24.20 1.68 12.09
#